data_09a90baa6589c7bad0e5e16c8b60b375
#
_entry.id   09a90baa6589c7bad0e5e16c8b60b375
#
_cell.length_a   1.000
_cell.length_b   1.000
_cell.length_c   1.000
_cell.angle_alpha   90.00
_cell.angle_beta   90.00
_cell.angle_gamma   90.00
#
_symmetry.space_group_name_H-M   'P 1'
#
loop_
_entity.id
_entity.type
_entity.pdbx_description
1 polymer ?
#
loop_
_entity_poly.entity_id
_entity_poly.type
_entity_poly.pdbx_seq_one_letter_code
_entity_poly.pdbx_strand_id
1 'polypeptide(L)'
;MILDAFSLQGKVAVVSGCDTGLGQGMALGLAEAGCDIVGINIVEPTETIERVTALGRRFLSLTADLRKIDAIPELLDRAVAEFGHIDILVNNAGLIRREDAINFSETDWDDVMNLNIKSVFFMSQAAAKHFIAQGKGGKIINIASMLSFQGGIRVPSYTASKSAVMGVTRLLANEWAQHNINVNAIAPGY
;
A
#
# COMPACT_ATOMS: atom_id res chain seq x y z
N MET A 1 -28.62 7.43 -3.54
CA MET A 1 -28.56 7.54 -2.04
C MET A 1 -27.19 8.08 -1.64
N ILE A 2 -27.00 8.49 -0.40
CA ILE A 2 -25.69 9.04 0.01
C ILE A 2 -24.54 8.03 -0.19
N LEU A 3 -24.82 6.74 -0.03
CA LEU A 3 -23.81 5.69 -0.23
C LEU A 3 -23.33 5.57 -1.69
N ASP A 4 -24.12 6.01 -2.67
CA ASP A 4 -23.71 5.99 -4.08
C ASP A 4 -22.50 6.94 -4.34
N ALA A 5 -22.35 7.97 -3.49
CA ALA A 5 -21.21 8.88 -3.54
C ALA A 5 -19.87 8.21 -3.13
N PHE A 6 -19.95 7.06 -2.45
CA PHE A 6 -18.77 6.26 -2.05
C PHE A 6 -18.54 5.05 -2.97
N SER A 7 -19.34 4.90 -4.04
CA SER A 7 -19.17 3.81 -4.99
C SER A 7 -17.80 3.92 -5.68
N LEU A 8 -17.10 2.79 -5.72
CA LEU A 8 -15.84 2.62 -6.44
C LEU A 8 -16.01 1.68 -7.65
N GLN A 9 -17.23 1.58 -8.17
CA GLN A 9 -17.55 0.74 -9.32
C GLN A 9 -16.67 1.10 -10.52
N GLY A 10 -16.01 0.08 -11.09
CA GLY A 10 -15.10 0.24 -12.22
C GLY A 10 -13.73 0.83 -11.87
N LYS A 11 -13.41 0.96 -10.57
CA LYS A 11 -12.08 1.33 -10.08
C LYS A 11 -11.22 0.11 -9.87
N VAL A 12 -9.90 0.31 -9.95
CA VAL A 12 -8.90 -0.73 -9.69
C VAL A 12 -8.00 -0.29 -8.55
N ALA A 13 -7.92 -1.11 -7.51
CA ALA A 13 -7.09 -0.87 -6.34
C ALA A 13 -5.93 -1.87 -6.25
N VAL A 14 -4.71 -1.34 -6.16
CA VAL A 14 -3.51 -2.12 -5.85
C VAL A 14 -3.30 -2.10 -4.34
N VAL A 15 -3.27 -3.27 -3.70
CA VAL A 15 -3.09 -3.40 -2.24
C VAL A 15 -1.90 -4.30 -1.95
N SER A 16 -0.89 -3.78 -1.28
CA SER A 16 0.26 -4.58 -0.85
C SER A 16 0.01 -5.22 0.52
N GLY A 17 0.38 -6.51 0.67
CA GLY A 17 0.21 -7.25 1.93
C GLY A 17 -1.26 -7.45 2.30
N CYS A 18 -2.07 -7.95 1.36
CA CYS A 18 -3.50 -8.17 1.54
C CYS A 18 -3.86 -9.64 1.81
N ASP A 19 -2.89 -10.46 2.21
CA ASP A 19 -3.09 -11.87 2.53
C ASP A 19 -3.85 -12.07 3.85
N THR A 20 -3.63 -11.20 4.82
CA THR A 20 -4.26 -11.27 6.15
C THR A 20 -4.48 -9.88 6.77
N GLY A 21 -5.14 -9.84 7.93
CA GLY A 21 -5.21 -8.68 8.82
C GLY A 21 -5.77 -7.41 8.17
N LEU A 22 -5.11 -6.27 8.42
CA LEU A 22 -5.57 -4.97 7.92
C LEU A 22 -5.59 -4.90 6.39
N GLY A 23 -4.57 -5.47 5.73
CA GLY A 23 -4.50 -5.48 4.28
C GLY A 23 -5.64 -6.26 3.64
N GLN A 24 -5.99 -7.43 4.18
CA GLN A 24 -7.15 -8.20 3.75
C GLN A 24 -8.44 -7.40 3.97
N GLY A 25 -8.62 -6.82 5.16
CA GLY A 25 -9.79 -5.99 5.46
C GLY A 25 -9.96 -4.80 4.51
N MET A 26 -8.85 -4.12 4.15
CA MET A 26 -8.89 -3.02 3.19
C MET A 26 -9.21 -3.49 1.77
N ALA A 27 -8.61 -4.60 1.32
CA ALA A 27 -8.92 -5.18 0.00
C ALA A 27 -10.40 -5.55 -0.11
N LEU A 28 -10.96 -6.17 0.92
CA LEU A 28 -12.38 -6.53 0.97
C LEU A 28 -13.30 -5.30 0.99
N GLY A 29 -13.01 -4.31 1.83
CA GLY A 29 -13.80 -3.07 1.87
C GLY A 29 -13.79 -2.30 0.54
N LEU A 30 -12.64 -2.27 -0.18
CA LEU A 30 -12.56 -1.70 -1.51
C LEU A 30 -13.37 -2.54 -2.53
N ALA A 31 -13.32 -3.86 -2.43
CA ALA A 31 -14.10 -4.76 -3.30
C ALA A 31 -15.60 -4.63 -3.05
N GLU A 32 -16.05 -4.54 -1.80
CA GLU A 32 -17.45 -4.27 -1.41
C GLU A 32 -17.94 -2.94 -1.97
N ALA A 33 -17.06 -1.93 -2.02
CA ALA A 33 -17.38 -0.63 -2.63
C ALA A 33 -17.39 -0.67 -4.17
N GLY A 34 -16.95 -1.76 -4.80
CA GLY A 34 -17.00 -1.97 -6.25
C GLY A 34 -15.66 -2.02 -6.98
N CYS A 35 -14.51 -1.94 -6.28
CA CYS A 35 -13.20 -2.07 -6.89
C CYS A 35 -12.90 -3.49 -7.37
N ASP A 36 -12.19 -3.60 -8.48
CA ASP A 36 -11.36 -4.77 -8.76
C ASP A 36 -10.02 -4.63 -8.01
N ILE A 37 -9.41 -5.75 -7.63
CA ILE A 37 -8.25 -5.78 -6.73
C ILE A 37 -7.01 -6.36 -7.41
N VAL A 38 -5.88 -5.70 -7.21
CA VAL A 38 -4.54 -6.25 -7.46
C VAL A 38 -3.85 -6.44 -6.11
N GLY A 39 -3.61 -7.67 -5.72
CA GLY A 39 -2.90 -8.01 -4.49
C GLY A 39 -1.41 -8.25 -4.76
N ILE A 40 -0.52 -7.55 -4.06
CA ILE A 40 0.94 -7.79 -4.13
C ILE A 40 1.39 -8.35 -2.78
N ASN A 41 1.80 -9.62 -2.75
CA ASN A 41 2.11 -10.35 -1.54
C ASN A 41 3.37 -11.21 -1.72
N ILE A 42 3.98 -11.68 -0.64
CA ILE A 42 5.06 -12.68 -0.69
C ILE A 42 4.52 -14.12 -0.74
N VAL A 43 3.25 -14.30 -0.37
CA VAL A 43 2.51 -15.58 -0.44
C VAL A 43 1.21 -15.38 -1.18
N GLU A 44 0.64 -16.45 -1.71
CA GLU A 44 -0.66 -16.39 -2.39
C GLU A 44 -1.77 -16.08 -1.37
N PRO A 45 -2.56 -15.00 -1.54
CA PRO A 45 -3.61 -14.59 -0.61
C PRO A 45 -4.93 -15.34 -0.87
N THR A 46 -4.94 -16.67 -0.80
CA THR A 46 -6.03 -17.54 -1.24
C THR A 46 -7.38 -17.14 -0.66
N GLU A 47 -7.47 -16.95 0.66
CA GLU A 47 -8.73 -16.55 1.31
C GLU A 47 -9.22 -15.18 0.80
N THR A 48 -8.32 -14.23 0.60
CA THR A 48 -8.69 -12.89 0.11
C THR A 48 -9.21 -12.97 -1.33
N ILE A 49 -8.58 -13.79 -2.18
CA ILE A 49 -9.03 -14.03 -3.55
C ILE A 49 -10.45 -14.59 -3.56
N GLU A 50 -10.71 -15.64 -2.77
CA GLU A 50 -12.02 -16.28 -2.67
C GLU A 50 -13.09 -15.28 -2.22
N ARG A 51 -12.81 -14.48 -1.20
CA ARG A 51 -13.74 -13.49 -0.67
C ARG A 51 -14.02 -12.35 -1.64
N VAL A 52 -13.00 -11.81 -2.32
CA VAL A 52 -13.16 -10.76 -3.34
C VAL A 52 -13.95 -11.26 -4.54
N THR A 53 -13.65 -12.48 -5.02
CA THR A 53 -14.36 -13.07 -6.15
C THR A 53 -15.81 -13.42 -5.83
N ALA A 54 -16.10 -13.81 -4.59
CA ALA A 54 -17.48 -14.01 -4.12
C ALA A 54 -18.33 -12.73 -4.14
N LEU A 55 -17.69 -11.55 -4.06
CA LEU A 55 -18.32 -10.24 -4.26
C LEU A 55 -18.53 -9.88 -5.74
N GLY A 56 -18.18 -10.76 -6.67
CA GLY A 56 -18.25 -10.51 -8.10
C GLY A 56 -17.18 -9.56 -8.61
N ARG A 57 -16.07 -9.37 -7.87
CA ARG A 57 -14.95 -8.53 -8.29
C ARG A 57 -13.79 -9.37 -8.82
N ARG A 58 -13.02 -8.79 -9.75
CA ARG A 58 -11.80 -9.45 -10.27
C ARG A 58 -10.66 -9.28 -9.26
N PHE A 59 -9.80 -10.30 -9.18
CA PHE A 59 -8.58 -10.25 -8.39
C PHE A 59 -7.39 -10.68 -9.23
N LEU A 60 -6.34 -9.86 -9.30
CA LEU A 60 -5.04 -10.23 -9.86
C LEU A 60 -4.06 -10.44 -8.70
N SER A 61 -3.53 -11.66 -8.57
CA SER A 61 -2.48 -11.98 -7.59
C SER A 61 -1.10 -11.80 -8.20
N LEU A 62 -0.26 -11.01 -7.55
CA LEU A 62 1.15 -10.79 -7.91
C LEU A 62 2.04 -11.15 -6.73
N THR A 63 2.96 -12.09 -6.94
CA THR A 63 3.90 -12.51 -5.88
C THR A 63 5.21 -11.74 -6.02
N ALA A 64 5.60 -11.01 -4.96
CA ALA A 64 6.87 -10.28 -4.91
C ALA A 64 7.30 -9.98 -3.47
N ASP A 65 8.62 -9.98 -3.25
CA ASP A 65 9.23 -9.42 -2.04
C ASP A 65 9.53 -7.93 -2.25
N LEU A 66 8.67 -7.07 -1.72
CA LEU A 66 8.79 -5.62 -1.88
C LEU A 66 10.00 -4.98 -1.16
N ARG A 67 10.78 -5.75 -0.38
CA ARG A 67 12.10 -5.30 0.09
C ARG A 67 13.08 -5.10 -1.07
N LYS A 68 12.80 -5.75 -2.21
CA LYS A 68 13.52 -5.61 -3.48
C LYS A 68 12.70 -4.76 -4.43
N ILE A 69 13.15 -3.53 -4.65
CA ILE A 69 12.36 -2.54 -5.40
C ILE A 69 12.41 -2.74 -6.93
N ASP A 70 13.33 -3.55 -7.44
CA ASP A 70 13.58 -3.67 -8.88
C ASP A 70 12.37 -4.19 -9.67
N ALA A 71 11.55 -5.06 -9.04
CA ALA A 71 10.35 -5.60 -9.64
C ALA A 71 9.15 -4.64 -9.64
N ILE A 72 9.18 -3.57 -8.85
CA ILE A 72 8.02 -2.70 -8.63
C ILE A 72 7.45 -2.12 -9.93
N PRO A 73 8.26 -1.57 -10.87
CA PRO A 73 7.70 -1.06 -12.12
C PRO A 73 6.92 -2.11 -12.89
N GLU A 74 7.49 -3.31 -13.06
CA GLU A 74 6.84 -4.42 -13.77
C GLU A 74 5.54 -4.87 -13.10
N LEU A 75 5.48 -4.88 -11.77
CA LEU A 75 4.25 -5.25 -11.04
C LEU A 75 3.09 -4.28 -11.39
N LEU A 76 3.36 -2.98 -11.43
CA LEU A 76 2.35 -1.98 -11.78
C LEU A 76 2.00 -2.04 -13.27
N ASP A 77 2.98 -2.28 -14.15
CA ASP A 77 2.74 -2.48 -15.59
C ASP A 77 1.81 -3.68 -15.82
N ARG A 78 2.02 -4.80 -15.11
CA ARG A 78 1.13 -5.98 -15.19
C ARG A 78 -0.28 -5.68 -14.69
N ALA A 79 -0.43 -4.90 -13.63
CA ALA A 79 -1.74 -4.45 -13.15
C ALA A 79 -2.48 -3.64 -14.22
N VAL A 80 -1.79 -2.69 -14.85
CA VAL A 80 -2.35 -1.87 -15.94
C VAL A 80 -2.64 -2.72 -17.18
N ALA A 81 -1.77 -3.67 -17.53
CA ALA A 81 -2.01 -4.57 -18.66
C ALA A 81 -3.27 -5.43 -18.48
N GLU A 82 -3.54 -5.89 -17.25
CA GLU A 82 -4.71 -6.73 -16.93
C GLU A 82 -6.03 -5.94 -16.89
N PHE A 83 -6.00 -4.72 -16.32
CA PHE A 83 -7.24 -3.95 -16.06
C PHE A 83 -7.40 -2.73 -16.96
N GLY A 84 -6.38 -2.35 -17.72
CA GLY A 84 -6.35 -1.15 -18.55
C GLY A 84 -6.00 0.14 -17.80
N HIS A 85 -6.11 0.14 -16.49
CA HIS A 85 -5.80 1.28 -15.61
C HIS A 85 -5.63 0.84 -14.15
N ILE A 86 -5.15 1.77 -13.32
CA ILE A 86 -5.19 1.69 -11.86
C ILE A 86 -5.68 3.04 -11.31
N ASP A 87 -6.39 3.04 -10.19
CA ASP A 87 -6.96 4.27 -9.58
C ASP A 87 -6.48 4.49 -8.15
N ILE A 88 -6.22 3.40 -7.41
CA ILE A 88 -5.92 3.44 -5.98
C ILE A 88 -4.68 2.58 -5.72
N LEU A 89 -3.77 3.10 -4.90
CA LEU A 89 -2.67 2.35 -4.31
C LEU A 89 -2.81 2.37 -2.78
N VAL A 90 -2.79 1.20 -2.15
CA VAL A 90 -2.71 1.03 -0.71
C VAL A 90 -1.36 0.41 -0.35
N ASN A 91 -0.47 1.20 0.20
CA ASN A 91 0.82 0.77 0.75
C ASN A 91 0.61 0.26 2.18
N ASN A 92 0.27 -1.03 2.30
CA ASN A 92 0.01 -1.67 3.58
C ASN A 92 1.11 -2.66 3.99
N ALA A 93 1.76 -3.33 3.04
CA ALA A 93 2.82 -4.27 3.36
C ALA A 93 3.83 -3.68 4.35
N GLY A 94 4.12 -4.41 5.41
CA GLY A 94 5.02 -3.94 6.44
C GLY A 94 5.38 -5.05 7.42
N LEU A 95 6.48 -4.86 8.09
CA LEU A 95 6.96 -5.76 9.14
C LEU A 95 7.49 -4.98 10.34
N ILE A 96 7.62 -5.66 11.45
CA ILE A 96 8.19 -5.15 12.68
C ILE A 96 9.27 -6.11 13.19
N ARG A 97 10.37 -5.56 13.70
CA ARG A 97 11.40 -6.29 14.43
C ARG A 97 11.49 -5.72 15.84
N ARG A 98 11.69 -6.59 16.82
CA ARG A 98 11.64 -6.22 18.24
C ARG A 98 12.93 -6.61 18.94
N GLU A 99 13.73 -5.64 19.34
CA GLU A 99 14.90 -5.79 20.17
C GLU A 99 15.20 -4.46 20.89
N ASP A 100 15.93 -4.50 21.97
CA ASP A 100 16.40 -3.28 22.65
C ASP A 100 17.29 -2.47 21.70
N ALA A 101 17.10 -1.15 21.68
CA ALA A 101 17.77 -0.28 20.70
C ALA A 101 19.31 -0.39 20.75
N ILE A 102 19.85 -0.67 21.95
CA ILE A 102 21.30 -0.83 22.15
C ILE A 102 21.87 -2.10 21.48
N ASN A 103 21.01 -3.11 21.23
CA ASN A 103 21.39 -4.40 20.64
C ASN A 103 20.79 -4.62 19.24
N PHE A 104 20.11 -3.62 18.70
CA PHE A 104 19.37 -3.75 17.44
C PHE A 104 20.32 -4.00 16.27
N SER A 105 20.08 -5.06 15.48
CA SER A 105 20.93 -5.45 14.37
C SER A 105 20.72 -4.58 13.13
N GLU A 106 21.78 -4.40 12.33
CA GLU A 106 21.69 -3.75 11.01
C GLU A 106 20.75 -4.51 10.07
N THR A 107 20.78 -5.84 10.09
CA THR A 107 19.90 -6.69 9.27
C THR A 107 18.42 -6.43 9.58
N ASP A 108 18.05 -6.37 10.85
CA ASP A 108 16.67 -6.09 11.26
C ASP A 108 16.27 -4.65 10.94
N TRP A 109 17.23 -3.72 11.02
CA TRP A 109 17.02 -2.35 10.61
C TRP A 109 16.71 -2.27 9.12
N ASP A 110 17.56 -2.85 8.28
CA ASP A 110 17.44 -2.82 6.81
C ASP A 110 16.17 -3.55 6.33
N ASP A 111 15.84 -4.70 6.90
CA ASP A 111 14.62 -5.44 6.60
C ASP A 111 13.38 -4.54 6.77
N VAL A 112 13.29 -3.84 7.89
CA VAL A 112 12.15 -2.96 8.18
C VAL A 112 12.18 -1.72 7.29
N MET A 113 13.32 -1.07 7.14
CA MET A 113 13.42 0.15 6.33
C MET A 113 13.17 -0.13 4.85
N ASN A 114 13.67 -1.24 4.32
CA ASN A 114 13.43 -1.61 2.93
C ASN A 114 11.95 -1.88 2.65
N LEU A 115 11.23 -2.57 3.56
CA LEU A 115 9.80 -2.85 3.34
C LEU A 115 8.91 -1.66 3.72
N ASN A 116 9.10 -1.08 4.91
CA ASN A 116 8.13 -0.14 5.45
C ASN A 116 8.22 1.27 4.88
N ILE A 117 9.35 1.66 4.30
CA ILE A 117 9.53 3.01 3.76
C ILE A 117 10.07 3.04 2.33
N LYS A 118 11.13 2.28 2.01
CA LYS A 118 11.70 2.29 0.67
C LYS A 118 10.68 1.78 -0.35
N SER A 119 10.01 0.65 -0.06
CA SER A 119 8.96 0.13 -0.93
C SER A 119 7.79 1.11 -1.09
N VAL A 120 7.36 1.76 0.01
CA VAL A 120 6.25 2.73 0.00
C VAL A 120 6.55 3.88 -0.97
N PHE A 121 7.77 4.42 -0.93
CA PHE A 121 8.14 5.48 -1.85
C PHE A 121 8.14 5.02 -3.31
N PHE A 122 8.79 3.90 -3.62
CA PHE A 122 8.93 3.43 -5.01
C PHE A 122 7.62 2.86 -5.58
N MET A 123 6.77 2.24 -4.76
CA MET A 123 5.40 1.87 -5.15
C MET A 123 4.57 3.11 -5.49
N SER A 124 4.64 4.14 -4.64
CA SER A 124 3.96 5.41 -4.88
C SER A 124 4.46 6.10 -6.15
N GLN A 125 5.78 6.09 -6.38
CA GLN A 125 6.38 6.67 -7.59
C GLN A 125 5.92 5.93 -8.86
N ALA A 126 5.93 4.60 -8.85
CA ALA A 126 5.50 3.79 -9.98
C ALA A 126 4.00 4.01 -10.27
N ALA A 127 3.15 4.00 -9.24
CA ALA A 127 1.72 4.28 -9.40
C ALA A 127 1.46 5.70 -9.93
N ALA A 128 2.19 6.71 -9.42
CA ALA A 128 2.04 8.09 -9.86
C ALA A 128 2.38 8.27 -11.35
N LYS A 129 3.37 7.55 -11.88
CA LYS A 129 3.68 7.56 -13.33
C LYS A 129 2.47 7.11 -14.14
N HIS A 130 1.77 6.03 -13.74
CA HIS A 130 0.56 5.56 -14.38
C HIS A 130 -0.60 6.54 -14.22
N PHE A 131 -0.83 7.09 -13.02
CA PHE A 131 -1.87 8.09 -12.79
C PHE A 131 -1.70 9.33 -13.66
N ILE A 132 -0.46 9.81 -13.81
CA ILE A 132 -0.15 10.96 -14.68
C ILE A 132 -0.37 10.60 -16.13
N ALA A 133 0.11 9.44 -16.59
CA ALA A 133 -0.06 9.00 -17.98
C ALA A 133 -1.54 8.79 -18.36
N GLN A 134 -2.37 8.32 -17.43
CA GLN A 134 -3.82 8.17 -17.61
C GLN A 134 -4.57 9.51 -17.65
N GLY A 135 -3.99 10.60 -17.11
CA GLY A 135 -4.58 11.93 -17.08
C GLY A 135 -5.79 12.10 -16.16
N LYS A 136 -6.06 11.12 -15.29
CA LYS A 136 -7.25 11.11 -14.43
C LYS A 136 -6.92 11.31 -12.93
N GLY A 137 -5.61 11.44 -12.61
CA GLY A 137 -5.14 11.44 -11.24
C GLY A 137 -5.24 10.07 -10.58
N GLY A 138 -5.12 10.03 -9.25
CA GLY A 138 -5.17 8.78 -8.48
C GLY A 138 -5.22 9.02 -6.98
N LYS A 139 -5.32 7.92 -6.21
CA LYS A 139 -5.37 7.94 -4.76
C LYS A 139 -4.29 7.02 -4.19
N ILE A 140 -3.47 7.55 -3.29
CA ILE A 140 -2.46 6.78 -2.57
C ILE A 140 -2.79 6.83 -1.08
N ILE A 141 -2.88 5.66 -0.46
CA ILE A 141 -3.14 5.49 0.97
C ILE A 141 -1.95 4.75 1.58
N ASN A 142 -1.23 5.42 2.46
CA ASN A 142 -0.10 4.85 3.16
C ASN A 142 -0.51 4.41 4.57
N ILE A 143 -0.09 3.23 5.01
CA ILE A 143 -0.35 2.77 6.36
C ILE A 143 0.83 3.17 7.25
N ALA A 144 0.61 4.26 7.99
CA ALA A 144 1.49 4.76 9.04
C ALA A 144 1.26 3.96 10.36
N SER A 145 1.40 4.58 11.49
CA SER A 145 1.15 4.01 12.82
C SER A 145 0.97 5.14 13.83
N MET A 146 0.31 4.88 14.95
CA MET A 146 0.39 5.78 16.10
C MET A 146 1.84 6.02 16.53
N LEU A 147 2.72 5.04 16.35
CA LEU A 147 4.16 5.16 16.63
C LEU A 147 4.88 6.15 15.71
N SER A 148 4.24 6.62 14.63
CA SER A 148 4.73 7.76 13.84
C SER A 148 4.76 9.06 14.64
N PHE A 149 4.00 9.16 15.72
CA PHE A 149 3.82 10.35 16.56
C PHE A 149 4.36 10.17 17.98
N GLN A 150 4.22 8.97 18.56
CA GLN A 150 4.54 8.72 19.96
C GLN A 150 5.91 8.08 20.18
N GLY A 151 6.42 7.36 19.18
CA GLY A 151 7.53 6.44 19.39
C GLY A 151 7.10 5.14 20.07
N GLY A 152 8.01 4.18 20.16
CA GLY A 152 7.74 2.88 20.76
C GLY A 152 8.98 2.32 21.48
N ILE A 153 8.76 1.32 22.33
CA ILE A 153 9.83 0.62 23.06
C ILE A 153 10.20 -0.64 22.29
N ARG A 154 11.51 -0.90 22.09
CA ARG A 154 12.05 -2.10 21.42
C ARG A 154 11.65 -2.24 19.94
N VAL A 155 11.33 -1.15 19.27
CA VAL A 155 10.92 -1.12 17.86
C VAL A 155 11.57 0.05 17.10
N PRO A 156 12.91 0.20 17.15
CA PRO A 156 13.59 1.40 16.65
C PRO A 156 13.36 1.62 15.15
N SER A 157 13.61 0.61 14.31
CA SER A 157 13.42 0.74 12.84
C SER A 157 11.95 0.89 12.45
N TYR A 158 11.03 0.21 13.15
CA TYR A 158 9.61 0.36 12.89
C TYR A 158 9.14 1.80 13.17
N THR A 159 9.49 2.35 14.33
CA THR A 159 9.18 3.75 14.69
C THR A 159 9.76 4.72 13.66
N ALA A 160 11.04 4.55 13.30
CA ALA A 160 11.71 5.38 12.32
C ALA A 160 11.01 5.29 10.94
N SER A 161 10.71 4.08 10.46
CA SER A 161 10.06 3.87 9.17
C SER A 161 8.65 4.48 9.11
N LYS A 162 7.85 4.28 10.16
CA LYS A 162 6.47 4.81 10.22
C LYS A 162 6.42 6.33 10.38
N SER A 163 7.41 6.93 11.05
CA SER A 163 7.61 8.38 11.06
C SER A 163 8.01 8.92 9.68
N ALA A 164 8.91 8.21 8.98
CA ALA A 164 9.30 8.55 7.62
C ALA A 164 8.12 8.47 6.62
N VAL A 165 7.22 7.50 6.76
CA VAL A 165 5.99 7.38 5.95
C VAL A 165 5.15 8.66 6.04
N MET A 166 5.03 9.29 7.21
CA MET A 166 4.32 10.56 7.36
C MET A 166 5.01 11.71 6.62
N GLY A 167 6.35 11.75 6.65
CA GLY A 167 7.14 12.73 5.90
C GLY A 167 6.95 12.59 4.39
N VAL A 168 7.08 11.35 3.88
CA VAL A 168 6.88 11.03 2.46
C VAL A 168 5.44 11.33 2.04
N THR A 169 4.45 11.00 2.85
CA THR A 169 3.03 11.30 2.55
C THR A 169 2.82 12.79 2.32
N ARG A 170 3.37 13.65 3.20
CA ARG A 170 3.24 15.12 3.07
C ARG A 170 3.95 15.65 1.82
N LEU A 171 5.19 15.18 1.56
CA LEU A 171 5.94 15.55 0.37
C LEU A 171 5.14 15.23 -0.90
N LEU A 172 4.73 13.97 -1.05
CA LEU A 172 4.06 13.50 -2.26
C LEU A 172 2.68 14.14 -2.44
N ALA A 173 1.95 14.41 -1.35
CA ALA A 173 0.68 15.12 -1.40
C ALA A 173 0.85 16.54 -1.97
N ASN A 174 1.89 17.27 -1.54
CA ASN A 174 2.16 18.61 -2.03
C ASN A 174 2.64 18.60 -3.48
N GLU A 175 3.59 17.73 -3.81
CA GLU A 175 4.24 17.71 -5.12
C GLU A 175 3.29 17.23 -6.23
N TRP A 176 2.46 16.22 -5.94
CA TRP A 176 1.60 15.59 -6.93
C TRP A 176 0.15 16.11 -6.97
N ALA A 177 -0.19 17.08 -6.14
CA ALA A 177 -1.51 17.74 -6.17
C ALA A 177 -1.83 18.31 -7.56
N GLN A 178 -0.83 18.87 -8.25
CA GLN A 178 -0.97 19.41 -9.60
C GLN A 178 -1.42 18.36 -10.65
N HIS A 179 -1.20 17.07 -10.36
CA HIS A 179 -1.61 15.95 -11.20
C HIS A 179 -2.93 15.30 -10.73
N ASN A 180 -3.66 15.95 -9.83
CA ASN A 180 -4.88 15.41 -9.20
C ASN A 180 -4.65 14.07 -8.48
N ILE A 181 -3.46 13.87 -7.92
CA ILE A 181 -3.12 12.72 -7.09
C ILE A 181 -3.24 13.11 -5.62
N ASN A 182 -4.12 12.42 -4.88
CA ASN A 182 -4.23 12.61 -3.44
C ASN A 182 -3.39 11.55 -2.73
N VAL A 183 -2.54 11.99 -1.83
CA VAL A 183 -1.71 11.10 -1.01
C VAL A 183 -2.05 11.35 0.46
N ASN A 184 -2.55 10.30 1.11
CA ASN A 184 -2.98 10.34 2.51
C ASN A 184 -2.40 9.17 3.29
N ALA A 185 -2.46 9.24 4.61
CA ALA A 185 -2.06 8.13 5.48
C ALA A 185 -3.14 7.84 6.53
N ILE A 186 -3.22 6.56 6.90
CA ILE A 186 -3.97 6.07 8.04
C ILE A 186 -2.94 5.65 9.10
N ALA A 187 -3.15 6.09 10.33
CA ALA A 187 -2.30 5.75 11.47
C ALA A 187 -3.08 4.85 12.45
N PRO A 188 -3.08 3.52 12.24
CA PRO A 188 -3.78 2.62 13.14
C PRO A 188 -3.19 2.67 14.56
N GLY A 189 -4.07 2.46 15.56
CA GLY A 189 -3.72 2.24 16.94
C GLY A 189 -3.54 0.75 17.27
N TYR A 190 -3.77 0.40 18.56
CA TYR A 190 -3.80 -0.98 19.06
C TYR A 190 -5.18 -1.61 18.90
#